data_a89b214687f980ff03ed99c16f05a3e4
#
_entry.id   a89b214687f980ff03ed99c16f05a3e4
#
_cell.length_a   1.000
_cell.length_b   1.000
_cell.length_c   1.000
_cell.angle_alpha   90.00
_cell.angle_beta   90.00
_cell.angle_gamma   90.00
#
_symmetry.space_group_name_H-M   'P 1'
#
loop_
_entity.id
_entity.type
_entity.pdbx_description
1 polymer ?
#
loop_
_entity_poly.entity_id
_entity_poly.type
_entity_poly.pdbx_seq_one_letter_code
_entity_poly.pdbx_strand_id
1 'polypeptide(L)'
;MQTVTVKYVNFFGEEVEEKLHFHLSKSELMNMELQRTPLSAKIAAMNGGEASPMDAYKLLCEFVGAAYGERSEDGKRFFKDERSTKAFLASPAFDALLDKLGEDPKFSNKFLAGLFPEDIMGKAKKLIEDNPNASLEELRKMAEGN
;
A
#
# COMPACT_ATOMS: atom_id res chain seq x y z
N MET A 1 -11.21 5.71 4.57
CA MET A 1 -10.22 6.57 3.87
C MET A 1 -9.11 7.00 4.81
N GLN A 2 -7.88 6.89 4.37
CA GLN A 2 -6.72 7.37 5.12
C GLN A 2 -6.31 8.74 4.61
N THR A 3 -6.13 9.68 5.52
CA THR A 3 -5.60 11.00 5.21
C THR A 3 -4.28 11.15 5.94
N VAL A 4 -3.22 11.43 5.19
CA VAL A 4 -1.87 11.58 5.73
C VAL A 4 -1.36 12.97 5.39
N THR A 5 -0.92 13.71 6.41
CA THR A 5 -0.32 15.02 6.21
C THR A 5 1.19 14.86 6.12
N VAL A 6 1.78 15.35 5.03
CA VAL A 6 3.23 15.33 4.82
C VAL A 6 3.77 16.73 4.62
N LYS A 7 5.03 16.94 5.01
CA LYS A 7 5.74 18.19 4.81
C LYS A 7 6.93 17.92 3.91
N TYR A 8 7.10 18.76 2.90
CA TYR A 8 8.19 18.57 1.94
C TYR A 8 8.53 19.90 1.26
N VAL A 9 9.64 19.91 0.53
CA VAL A 9 10.04 21.05 -0.31
C VAL A 9 9.57 20.76 -1.72
N ASN A 10 8.74 21.65 -2.28
CA ASN A 10 8.21 21.47 -3.63
C ASN A 10 9.27 21.80 -4.70
N PHE A 11 8.89 21.66 -5.98
CA PHE A 11 9.82 21.91 -7.08
C PHE A 11 10.17 23.40 -7.27
N PHE A 12 9.51 24.31 -6.57
CA PHE A 12 9.89 25.72 -6.52
C PHE A 12 10.84 26.03 -5.37
N GLY A 13 11.23 25.01 -4.56
CA GLY A 13 12.07 25.21 -3.41
C GLY A 13 11.35 25.74 -2.17
N GLU A 14 10.02 25.69 -2.16
CA GLU A 14 9.20 26.17 -1.05
C GLU A 14 8.79 25.03 -0.12
N GLU A 15 8.83 25.27 1.19
CA GLU A 15 8.30 24.32 2.16
C GLU A 15 6.77 24.34 2.11
N VAL A 16 6.17 23.17 1.93
CA VAL A 16 4.72 23.01 1.84
C VAL A 16 4.26 21.87 2.71
N GLU A 17 2.98 21.93 3.09
CA GLU A 17 2.28 20.87 3.79
C GLU A 17 1.13 20.43 2.91
N GLU A 18 0.99 19.11 2.71
CA GLU A 18 -0.06 18.57 1.85
C GLU A 18 -0.75 17.42 2.55
N LYS A 19 -2.06 17.34 2.35
CA LYS A 19 -2.87 16.22 2.81
C LYS A 19 -3.03 15.23 1.67
N LEU A 20 -2.54 14.03 1.87
CA LEU A 20 -2.65 12.94 0.90
C LEU A 20 -3.79 12.02 1.29
N HIS A 21 -4.56 11.57 0.32
CA HIS A 21 -5.71 10.70 0.55
C HIS A 21 -5.47 9.34 -0.09
N PHE A 22 -5.78 8.29 0.68
CA PHE A 22 -5.61 6.90 0.25
C PHE A 22 -6.85 6.11 0.60
N HIS A 23 -7.33 5.33 -0.35
CA HIS A 23 -8.50 4.48 -0.13
C HIS A 23 -8.53 3.33 -1.12
N LEU A 24 -8.86 2.15 -0.62
CA LEU A 24 -9.14 0.98 -1.44
C LEU A 24 -10.57 0.55 -1.15
N SER A 25 -11.43 0.59 -2.17
CA SER A 25 -12.82 0.17 -2.02
C SER A 25 -12.91 -1.34 -1.87
N LYS A 26 -14.04 -1.81 -1.35
CA LYS A 26 -14.29 -3.24 -1.21
C LYS A 26 -14.15 -3.99 -2.54
N SER A 27 -14.67 -3.41 -3.62
CA SER A 27 -14.57 -4.03 -4.94
C SER A 27 -13.15 -4.03 -5.49
N GLU A 28 -12.38 -2.98 -5.24
CA GLU A 28 -10.96 -2.93 -5.61
C GLU A 28 -10.17 -4.01 -4.86
N LEU A 29 -10.41 -4.14 -3.56
CA LEU A 29 -9.75 -5.15 -2.72
C LEU A 29 -10.10 -6.56 -3.18
N MET A 30 -11.37 -6.80 -3.51
CA MET A 30 -11.82 -8.09 -4.02
C MET A 30 -11.12 -8.43 -5.34
N ASN A 31 -11.04 -7.46 -6.25
CA ASN A 31 -10.36 -7.65 -7.52
C ASN A 31 -8.87 -8.00 -7.31
N MET A 32 -8.21 -7.32 -6.38
CA MET A 32 -6.81 -7.58 -6.05
C MET A 32 -6.62 -8.97 -5.44
N GLU A 33 -7.54 -9.43 -4.60
CA GLU A 33 -7.47 -10.77 -3.99
C GLU A 33 -7.70 -11.88 -5.01
N LEU A 34 -8.52 -11.63 -6.04
CA LEU A 34 -8.84 -12.62 -7.07
C LEU A 34 -7.82 -12.69 -8.21
N GLN A 35 -6.80 -11.86 -8.19
CA GLN A 35 -5.73 -11.91 -9.18
C GLN A 35 -4.85 -13.16 -8.99
N ARG A 36 -4.04 -13.46 -10.02
CA ARG A 36 -3.14 -14.61 -10.00
C ARG A 36 -2.25 -14.63 -8.76
N THR A 37 -1.74 -13.46 -8.35
CA THR A 37 -1.07 -13.32 -7.06
C THR A 37 -2.02 -12.56 -6.14
N PRO A 38 -2.70 -13.25 -5.22
CA PRO A 38 -3.66 -12.59 -4.34
C PRO A 38 -3.03 -11.51 -3.47
N LEU A 39 -3.83 -10.50 -3.14
CA LEU A 39 -3.39 -9.40 -2.28
C LEU A 39 -2.83 -9.90 -0.95
N SER A 40 -3.50 -10.88 -0.33
CA SER A 40 -3.05 -11.47 0.94
C SER A 40 -1.64 -12.05 0.84
N ALA A 41 -1.32 -12.72 -0.28
CA ALA A 41 0.02 -13.26 -0.51
C ALA A 41 1.06 -12.15 -0.68
N LYS A 42 0.71 -11.06 -1.35
CA LYS A 42 1.59 -9.89 -1.51
C LYS A 42 1.87 -9.21 -0.17
N ILE A 43 0.85 -9.04 0.66
CA ILE A 43 1.01 -8.46 2.00
C ILE A 43 1.92 -9.36 2.86
N ALA A 44 1.70 -10.67 2.80
CA ALA A 44 2.53 -11.63 3.53
C ALA A 44 4.00 -11.54 3.09
N ALA A 45 4.25 -11.46 1.79
CA ALA A 45 5.61 -11.35 1.25
C ALA A 45 6.29 -10.04 1.67
N MET A 46 5.54 -8.94 1.74
CA MET A 46 6.08 -7.64 2.15
C MET A 46 6.46 -7.63 3.64
N ASN A 47 5.65 -8.26 4.49
CA ASN A 47 5.80 -8.18 5.94
C ASN A 47 6.56 -9.34 6.57
N GLY A 48 6.84 -10.39 5.82
CA GLY A 48 7.53 -11.56 6.37
C GLY A 48 8.35 -12.25 5.31
N GLY A 49 9.10 -13.25 5.75
CA GLY A 49 9.82 -14.14 4.86
C GLY A 49 11.06 -13.53 4.23
N GLU A 50 11.35 -13.99 3.03
CA GLU A 50 12.59 -13.68 2.32
C GLU A 50 12.44 -12.61 1.23
N ALA A 51 11.44 -11.72 1.33
CA ALA A 51 11.32 -10.64 0.37
C ALA A 51 12.55 -9.76 0.46
N SER A 52 13.19 -9.50 -0.68
CA SER A 52 14.31 -8.57 -0.73
C SER A 52 13.80 -7.15 -0.46
N PRO A 53 14.67 -6.22 0.00
CA PRO A 53 14.27 -4.83 0.14
C PRO A 53 13.69 -4.25 -1.14
N MET A 54 14.20 -4.65 -2.30
CA MET A 54 13.69 -4.21 -3.59
C MET A 54 12.26 -4.70 -3.85
N ASP A 55 11.99 -5.97 -3.54
CA ASP A 55 10.66 -6.55 -3.73
C ASP A 55 9.64 -5.92 -2.76
N ALA A 56 10.04 -5.71 -1.51
CA ALA A 56 9.19 -5.04 -0.52
C ALA A 56 8.85 -3.61 -0.96
N TYR A 57 9.84 -2.89 -1.49
CA TYR A 57 9.65 -1.54 -2.01
C TYR A 57 8.67 -1.51 -3.20
N LYS A 58 8.83 -2.45 -4.14
CA LYS A 58 7.93 -2.55 -5.30
C LYS A 58 6.49 -2.81 -4.88
N LEU A 59 6.29 -3.71 -3.90
CA LEU A 59 4.95 -4.00 -3.38
C LEU A 59 4.36 -2.78 -2.68
N LEU A 60 5.16 -2.06 -1.91
CA LEU A 60 4.71 -0.84 -1.25
C LEU A 60 4.26 0.20 -2.27
N CYS A 61 5.05 0.41 -3.33
CA CYS A 61 4.68 1.33 -4.42
C CYS A 61 3.39 0.90 -5.11
N GLU A 62 3.20 -0.40 -5.32
CA GLU A 62 1.97 -0.94 -5.90
C GLU A 62 0.76 -0.62 -5.00
N PHE A 63 0.87 -0.88 -3.70
CA PHE A 63 -0.23 -0.66 -2.77
C PHE A 63 -0.55 0.84 -2.61
N VAL A 64 0.46 1.65 -2.42
CA VAL A 64 0.30 3.10 -2.25
C VAL A 64 -0.26 3.71 -3.54
N GLY A 65 0.27 3.30 -4.69
CA GLY A 65 -0.21 3.78 -5.98
C GLY A 65 -1.65 3.40 -6.26
N ALA A 66 -2.04 2.17 -5.90
CA ALA A 66 -3.43 1.71 -6.07
C ALA A 66 -4.40 2.45 -5.16
N ALA A 67 -3.95 2.87 -3.98
CA ALA A 67 -4.80 3.53 -2.98
C ALA A 67 -4.87 5.05 -3.15
N TYR A 68 -3.88 5.65 -3.79
CA TYR A 68 -3.79 7.11 -3.94
C TYR A 68 -4.91 7.67 -4.82
N GLY A 69 -5.45 8.82 -4.43
CA GLY A 69 -6.46 9.51 -5.23
C GLY A 69 -6.87 10.84 -4.62
N GLU A 70 -7.87 11.45 -5.23
CA GLU A 70 -8.41 12.74 -4.80
C GLU A 70 -9.90 12.60 -4.47
N ARG A 71 -10.27 13.15 -3.33
CA ARG A 71 -11.66 13.16 -2.87
C ARG A 71 -12.41 14.32 -3.51
N SER A 72 -13.65 14.07 -3.97
CA SER A 72 -14.51 15.16 -4.44
C SER A 72 -14.92 16.06 -3.26
N GLU A 73 -15.28 17.30 -3.56
CA GLU A 73 -15.67 18.28 -2.52
C GLU A 73 -16.87 17.79 -1.71
N ASP A 74 -17.82 17.10 -2.35
CA ASP A 74 -19.02 16.57 -1.68
C ASP A 74 -18.77 15.23 -0.98
N GLY A 75 -17.58 14.64 -1.11
CA GLY A 75 -17.22 13.38 -0.49
C GLY A 75 -17.83 12.15 -1.11
N LYS A 76 -18.56 12.26 -2.22
CA LYS A 76 -19.23 11.12 -2.86
C LYS A 76 -18.34 10.34 -3.81
N ARG A 77 -17.27 10.93 -4.29
CA ARG A 77 -16.39 10.33 -5.27
C ARG A 77 -14.93 10.37 -4.80
N PHE A 78 -14.20 9.34 -5.17
CA PHE A 78 -12.75 9.31 -4.97
C PHE A 78 -12.12 9.05 -6.34
N PHE A 79 -11.40 10.04 -6.84
CA PHE A 79 -10.86 10.00 -8.19
C PHE A 79 -9.48 9.36 -8.21
N LYS A 80 -9.32 8.35 -9.03
CA LYS A 80 -8.03 7.69 -9.28
C LYS A 80 -7.73 7.79 -10.77
N ASP A 81 -6.53 8.27 -11.07
CA ASP A 81 -6.07 8.48 -12.43
C ASP A 81 -4.63 8.00 -12.53
N GLU A 82 -4.35 7.16 -13.52
CA GLU A 82 -3.02 6.59 -13.74
C GLU A 82 -1.93 7.66 -13.87
N ARG A 83 -2.23 8.74 -14.58
CA ARG A 83 -1.29 9.86 -14.74
C ARG A 83 -1.00 10.56 -13.40
N SER A 84 -2.03 10.81 -12.62
CA SER A 84 -1.89 11.41 -11.29
C SER A 84 -1.12 10.50 -10.35
N THR A 85 -1.36 9.21 -10.40
CA THR A 85 -0.65 8.22 -9.61
C THR A 85 0.84 8.20 -9.94
N LYS A 86 1.19 8.19 -11.23
CA LYS A 86 2.59 8.24 -11.66
C LYS A 86 3.28 9.52 -11.21
N ALA A 87 2.58 10.66 -11.34
CA ALA A 87 3.11 11.94 -10.90
C ALA A 87 3.35 11.95 -9.39
N PHE A 88 2.42 11.39 -8.63
CA PHE A 88 2.58 11.27 -7.17
C PHE A 88 3.79 10.43 -6.79
N LEU A 89 3.94 9.25 -7.40
CA LEU A 89 5.06 8.34 -7.10
C LEU A 89 6.43 8.93 -7.46
N ALA A 90 6.46 9.95 -8.33
CA ALA A 90 7.68 10.68 -8.71
C ALA A 90 7.83 12.00 -7.95
N SER A 91 6.98 12.28 -6.96
CA SER A 91 6.93 13.58 -6.29
C SER A 91 7.67 13.59 -4.95
N PRO A 92 8.09 14.78 -4.47
CA PRO A 92 8.63 14.91 -3.11
C PRO A 92 7.61 14.56 -2.02
N ALA A 93 6.31 14.64 -2.31
CA ALA A 93 5.28 14.21 -1.37
C ALA A 93 5.37 12.71 -1.09
N PHE A 94 5.63 11.90 -2.10
CA PHE A 94 5.82 10.46 -1.93
C PHE A 94 7.10 10.16 -1.14
N ASP A 95 8.18 10.88 -1.41
CA ASP A 95 9.42 10.74 -0.65
C ASP A 95 9.17 11.00 0.83
N ALA A 96 8.42 12.05 1.16
CA ALA A 96 8.06 12.37 2.54
C ALA A 96 7.22 11.27 3.19
N LEU A 97 6.30 10.68 2.43
CA LEU A 97 5.51 9.54 2.91
C LEU A 97 6.39 8.32 3.19
N LEU A 98 7.34 8.02 2.29
CA LEU A 98 8.28 6.91 2.48
C LEU A 98 9.11 7.09 3.74
N ASP A 99 9.63 8.30 3.96
CA ASP A 99 10.39 8.62 5.16
C ASP A 99 9.56 8.38 6.41
N LYS A 100 8.31 8.82 6.41
CA LYS A 100 7.40 8.65 7.53
C LYS A 100 7.10 7.18 7.80
N LEU A 101 6.88 6.40 6.75
CA LEU A 101 6.64 4.96 6.86
C LEU A 101 7.86 4.22 7.40
N GLY A 102 9.06 4.63 6.99
CA GLY A 102 10.30 3.99 7.41
C GLY A 102 10.72 4.37 8.83
N GLU A 103 10.46 5.59 9.26
CA GLU A 103 10.88 6.11 10.55
C GLU A 103 9.95 5.77 11.70
N ASP A 104 8.66 5.54 11.42
CA ASP A 104 7.65 5.32 12.44
C ASP A 104 6.88 4.01 12.19
N PRO A 105 7.33 2.90 12.81
CA PRO A 105 6.66 1.61 12.63
C PRO A 105 5.20 1.60 13.08
N LYS A 106 4.85 2.38 14.11
CA LYS A 106 3.45 2.48 14.57
C LYS A 106 2.58 3.13 13.52
N PHE A 107 3.08 4.20 12.90
CA PHE A 107 2.38 4.88 11.81
C PHE A 107 2.21 3.93 10.62
N SER A 108 3.28 3.22 10.24
CA SER A 108 3.26 2.28 9.12
C SER A 108 2.21 1.18 9.32
N ASN A 109 2.19 0.57 10.51
CA ASN A 109 1.22 -0.48 10.83
C ASN A 109 -0.21 0.05 10.80
N LYS A 110 -0.44 1.23 11.36
CA LYS A 110 -1.76 1.85 11.37
C LYS A 110 -2.24 2.21 9.96
N PHE A 111 -1.33 2.73 9.13
CA PHE A 111 -1.62 3.08 7.75
C PHE A 111 -2.04 1.86 6.94
N LEU A 112 -1.28 0.77 7.01
CA LEU A 112 -1.59 -0.46 6.30
C LEU A 112 -2.88 -1.11 6.81
N ALA A 113 -3.09 -1.12 8.13
CA ALA A 113 -4.31 -1.67 8.73
C ALA A 113 -5.55 -0.87 8.33
N GLY A 114 -5.39 0.43 8.06
CA GLY A 114 -6.48 1.27 7.58
C GLY A 114 -6.79 1.09 6.10
N LEU A 115 -5.84 0.59 5.31
CA LEU A 115 -6.06 0.31 3.89
C LEU A 115 -6.67 -1.08 3.66
N PHE A 116 -6.25 -2.06 4.44
CA PHE A 116 -6.63 -3.46 4.23
C PHE A 116 -7.56 -3.94 5.36
N PRO A 117 -8.69 -4.61 5.01
CA PRO A 117 -9.60 -5.10 6.03
C PRO A 117 -9.01 -6.26 6.83
N GLU A 118 -9.58 -6.52 8.01
CA GLU A 118 -9.10 -7.53 8.94
C GLU A 118 -9.04 -8.94 8.35
N ASP A 119 -10.00 -9.29 7.50
CA ASP A 119 -10.03 -10.62 6.88
C ASP A 119 -8.84 -10.84 5.95
N ILE A 120 -8.46 -9.83 5.17
CA ILE A 120 -7.29 -9.90 4.28
C ILE A 120 -5.99 -9.89 5.12
N MET A 121 -5.92 -9.02 6.12
CA MET A 121 -4.75 -8.96 7.00
C MET A 121 -4.58 -10.24 7.80
N GLY A 122 -5.67 -10.85 8.27
CA GLY A 122 -5.66 -12.13 8.96
C GLY A 122 -5.19 -13.27 8.07
N LYS A 123 -5.63 -13.29 6.81
CA LYS A 123 -5.21 -14.29 5.84
C LYS A 123 -3.71 -14.15 5.52
N ALA A 124 -3.21 -12.92 5.37
CA ALA A 124 -1.80 -12.66 5.17
C ALA A 124 -0.97 -13.12 6.36
N LYS A 125 -1.41 -12.82 7.58
CA LYS A 125 -0.75 -13.24 8.82
C LYS A 125 -0.67 -14.75 8.93
N LYS A 126 -1.74 -15.46 8.57
CA LYS A 126 -1.75 -16.91 8.57
C LYS A 126 -0.76 -17.50 7.56
N LEU A 127 -0.67 -16.89 6.38
CA LEU A 127 0.33 -17.31 5.39
C LEU A 127 1.76 -17.18 5.91
N ILE A 128 2.05 -16.11 6.63
CA ILE A 128 3.36 -15.89 7.26
C ILE A 128 3.63 -16.94 8.35
N GLU A 129 2.66 -17.17 9.23
CA GLU A 129 2.80 -18.11 10.36
C GLU A 129 3.01 -19.54 9.87
N ASP A 130 2.27 -19.95 8.84
CA ASP A 130 2.37 -21.29 8.28
C ASP A 130 3.64 -21.47 7.43
N ASN A 131 4.20 -20.40 6.90
CA ASN A 131 5.32 -20.44 5.95
C ASN A 131 6.30 -19.28 6.19
N PRO A 132 6.99 -19.25 7.34
CA PRO A 132 7.76 -18.07 7.76
C PRO A 132 8.90 -17.69 6.82
N ASN A 133 9.38 -18.61 6.00
CA ASN A 133 10.51 -18.37 5.07
C ASN A 133 10.10 -18.47 3.60
N ALA A 134 8.81 -18.44 3.30
CA ALA A 134 8.34 -18.61 1.92
C ALA A 134 8.57 -17.34 1.09
N SER A 135 8.95 -17.54 -0.17
CA SER A 135 9.06 -16.48 -1.15
C SER A 135 7.67 -16.05 -1.63
N LEU A 136 7.61 -14.92 -2.34
CA LEU A 136 6.34 -14.45 -2.93
C LEU A 136 5.74 -15.52 -3.87
N GLU A 137 6.57 -16.17 -4.68
CA GLU A 137 6.11 -17.20 -5.60
C GLU A 137 5.54 -18.42 -4.86
N GLU A 138 6.18 -18.84 -3.79
CA GLU A 138 5.70 -19.94 -2.96
C GLU A 138 4.36 -19.58 -2.29
N LEU A 139 4.24 -18.35 -1.75
CA LEU A 139 3.01 -17.87 -1.14
C LEU A 139 1.88 -17.79 -2.17
N ARG A 140 2.20 -17.37 -3.39
CA ARG A 140 1.23 -17.35 -4.49
C ARG A 140 0.70 -18.75 -4.79
N LYS A 141 1.58 -19.74 -4.90
CA LYS A 141 1.19 -21.12 -5.15
C LYS A 141 0.30 -21.68 -4.04
N MET A 142 0.61 -21.38 -2.79
CA MET A 142 -0.20 -21.80 -1.66
C MET A 142 -1.59 -21.16 -1.68
N ALA A 143 -1.69 -19.88 -2.04
CA ALA A 143 -2.96 -19.19 -2.14
C ALA A 143 -3.82 -19.71 -3.29
N GLU A 144 -3.21 -20.12 -4.40
CA GLU A 144 -3.91 -20.69 -5.56
C GLU A 144 -4.30 -22.16 -5.34
N GLY A 145 -3.54 -22.89 -4.56
CA GLY A 145 -3.72 -24.33 -4.34
C GLY A 145 -4.90 -24.68 -3.43
N ASN A 146 -5.57 -23.69 -2.94
CA ASN A 146 -6.73 -23.86 -2.07
C ASN A 146 -7.97 -23.28 -2.70
#